data_a1b3f5cf826982ffb6d0256ebbfeabcc
#
_entry.id   a1b3f5cf826982ffb6d0256ebbfeabcc
#
_cell.length_a   1.000
_cell.length_b   1.000
_cell.length_c   1.000
_cell.angle_alpha   90.00
_cell.angle_beta   90.00
_cell.angle_gamma   90.00
#
_symmetry.space_group_name_H-M   'P 1'
#
loop_
_entity.id
_entity.type
_entity.pdbx_description
1 polymer ?
#
loop_
_entity_poly.entity_id
_entity_poly.type
_entity_poly.pdbx_seq_one_letter_code
_entity_poly.pdbx_strand_id
1 'polypeptide(L)'
;IEHSTDTALNRLKWIRRNKDNQNLTNLNLDLNFTNPMLASLTKVVKTSATTKKKEEKQQDVFYWSEGSIAVGRVGETNVSSFKKIKTDAITVGADKFTRNNGIRGLAFRFGKNDIDVGSAGSNLDTNTYNLTHYTSSPIEDDTKFIDTVFGVGVLNSDILSVLDGERSTAERNGKQIYGTIKLKDEIKKNNLILIPSAQIDLGYTLLNDYQESGNTAMKFKKQGIQSRNARLSIAAVDELENNKYKIR
;
A
#
# COMPACT_ATOMS: atom_id res chain seq x y z
N ILE A 1 -7.00 -0.44 1.40
CA ILE A 1 -6.75 0.98 1.69
C ILE A 1 -5.45 1.13 2.47
N GLU A 2 -5.31 0.48 3.62
CA GLU A 2 -4.15 0.63 4.52
C GLU A 2 -2.81 0.34 3.79
N HIS A 3 -2.71 -0.74 3.07
CA HIS A 3 -1.49 -1.06 2.31
C HIS A 3 -1.09 -0.01 1.26
N SER A 4 -2.05 0.70 0.68
CA SER A 4 -1.74 1.75 -0.32
C SER A 4 -1.22 3.01 0.34
N THR A 5 -1.72 3.37 1.52
CA THR A 5 -1.24 4.52 2.30
C THR A 5 0.13 4.24 2.91
N ASP A 6 0.34 3.06 3.47
CA ASP A 6 1.61 2.68 4.12
C ASP A 6 2.78 2.68 3.13
N THR A 7 2.59 2.19 1.90
CA THR A 7 3.63 2.23 0.86
C THR A 7 4.09 3.67 0.57
N ALA A 8 3.16 4.62 0.42
CA ALA A 8 3.50 6.03 0.21
C ALA A 8 4.21 6.65 1.44
N LEU A 9 3.72 6.37 2.65
CA LEU A 9 4.37 6.84 3.89
C LEU A 9 5.76 6.24 4.09
N ASN A 10 5.98 4.97 3.72
CA ASN A 10 7.29 4.33 3.75
C ASN A 10 8.26 5.00 2.77
N ARG A 11 7.79 5.34 1.55
CA ARG A 11 8.59 6.09 0.58
C ARG A 11 9.00 7.45 1.12
N LEU A 12 8.08 8.22 1.70
CA LEU A 12 8.38 9.52 2.32
C LEU A 12 9.43 9.40 3.43
N LYS A 13 9.31 8.36 4.28
CA LYS A 13 10.27 8.06 5.34
C LYS A 13 11.65 7.70 4.77
N TRP A 14 11.68 6.92 3.69
CA TRP A 14 12.93 6.51 3.05
C TRP A 14 13.66 7.71 2.44
N ILE A 15 12.96 8.60 1.71
CA ILE A 15 13.55 9.79 1.09
C ILE A 15 14.19 10.69 2.15
N ARG A 16 13.49 10.98 3.26
CA ARG A 16 14.05 11.83 4.32
C ARG A 16 15.35 11.28 4.92
N ARG A 17 15.46 9.96 5.03
CA ARG A 17 16.69 9.31 5.55
C ARG A 17 17.82 9.25 4.55
N ASN A 18 17.52 9.44 3.29
CA ASN A 18 18.48 9.36 2.19
C ASN A 18 18.59 10.69 1.41
N LYS A 19 18.12 11.79 2.00
CA LYS A 19 18.07 13.10 1.33
C LYS A 19 19.43 13.61 0.84
N ASP A 20 20.50 13.19 1.48
CA ASP A 20 21.88 13.58 1.14
C ASP A 20 22.46 12.75 -0.04
N ASN A 21 21.73 11.74 -0.51
CA ASN A 21 22.13 10.97 -1.67
C ASN A 21 21.83 11.76 -2.96
N GLN A 22 22.76 11.77 -3.89
CA GLN A 22 22.60 12.43 -5.18
C GLN A 22 21.47 11.82 -6.04
N ASN A 23 21.17 10.54 -5.84
CA ASN A 23 20.12 9.83 -6.58
C ASN A 23 19.20 9.09 -5.63
N LEU A 24 17.95 9.50 -5.55
CA LEU A 24 16.88 8.90 -4.76
C LEU A 24 15.99 7.94 -5.56
N THR A 25 16.36 7.64 -6.81
CA THR A 25 15.68 6.62 -7.61
C THR A 25 15.92 5.24 -7.01
N ASN A 26 14.85 4.50 -6.71
CA ASN A 26 14.89 3.15 -6.18
C ASN A 26 13.90 2.25 -6.92
N LEU A 27 14.36 1.64 -8.01
CA LEU A 27 13.60 0.70 -8.84
C LEU A 27 13.99 -0.76 -8.55
N ASN A 28 14.40 -1.05 -7.33
CA ASN A 28 14.84 -2.39 -6.94
C ASN A 28 13.62 -3.22 -6.50
N LEU A 29 13.26 -4.20 -7.32
CA LEU A 29 12.13 -5.09 -7.11
C LEU A 29 12.59 -6.55 -7.23
N ASP A 30 12.97 -7.15 -6.09
CA ASP A 30 13.53 -8.53 -6.04
C ASP A 30 12.48 -9.61 -5.70
N LEU A 31 11.20 -9.27 -5.77
CA LEU A 31 10.11 -10.21 -5.51
C LEU A 31 9.75 -11.02 -6.76
N ASN A 32 9.50 -12.30 -6.54
CA ASN A 32 8.97 -13.20 -7.56
C ASN A 32 7.48 -13.44 -7.26
N PHE A 33 6.64 -12.97 -8.16
CA PHE A 33 5.20 -13.16 -8.06
C PHE A 33 4.74 -14.35 -8.89
N THR A 34 3.85 -15.16 -8.34
CA THR A 34 3.20 -16.26 -9.07
C THR A 34 2.11 -15.75 -10.01
N ASN A 35 1.53 -14.57 -9.74
CA ASN A 35 0.54 -13.94 -10.61
C ASN A 35 1.22 -13.43 -11.90
N PRO A 36 0.74 -13.82 -13.12
CA PRO A 36 1.38 -13.46 -14.39
C PRO A 36 1.45 -11.96 -14.65
N MET A 37 0.42 -11.19 -14.24
CA MET A 37 0.39 -9.74 -14.43
C MET A 37 1.45 -9.06 -13.53
N LEU A 38 1.53 -9.44 -12.26
CA LEU A 38 2.55 -8.94 -11.34
C LEU A 38 3.95 -9.32 -11.79
N ALA A 39 4.16 -10.54 -12.27
CA ALA A 39 5.43 -10.99 -12.83
C ALA A 39 5.85 -10.17 -14.06
N SER A 40 4.90 -9.86 -14.95
CA SER A 40 5.14 -9.02 -16.13
C SER A 40 5.50 -7.58 -15.74
N LEU A 41 4.77 -6.98 -14.80
CA LEU A 41 5.08 -5.64 -14.27
C LEU A 41 6.46 -5.59 -13.61
N THR A 42 6.83 -6.62 -12.84
CA THR A 42 8.17 -6.77 -12.25
C THR A 42 9.26 -6.72 -13.33
N LYS A 43 9.06 -7.46 -14.42
CA LYS A 43 10.00 -7.48 -15.54
C LYS A 43 10.16 -6.11 -16.19
N VAL A 44 9.05 -5.39 -16.43
CA VAL A 44 9.07 -4.02 -17.00
C VAL A 44 9.83 -3.07 -16.08
N VAL A 45 9.57 -3.10 -14.77
CA VAL A 45 10.26 -2.25 -13.78
C VAL A 45 11.77 -2.55 -13.77
N LYS A 46 12.17 -3.82 -13.73
CA LYS A 46 13.60 -4.22 -13.77
C LYS A 46 14.30 -3.75 -15.05
N THR A 47 13.64 -3.87 -16.20
CA THR A 47 14.19 -3.40 -17.49
C THR A 47 14.37 -1.88 -17.49
N SER A 48 13.37 -1.14 -17.00
CA SER A 48 13.43 0.33 -16.90
C SER A 48 14.54 0.81 -15.95
N ALA A 49 14.75 0.09 -14.84
CA ALA A 49 15.83 0.36 -13.90
C ALA A 49 17.23 0.25 -14.55
N THR A 50 17.42 -0.79 -15.37
CA THR A 50 18.71 -1.02 -16.08
C THR A 50 18.99 0.08 -17.11
N THR A 51 17.98 0.55 -17.82
CA THR A 51 18.12 1.61 -18.82
C THR A 51 18.48 2.96 -18.18
N LYS A 52 17.84 3.31 -17.05
CA LYS A 52 18.09 4.59 -16.35
C LYS A 52 19.42 4.68 -15.61
N LYS A 53 20.04 3.55 -15.21
CA LYS A 53 21.40 3.56 -14.65
C LYS A 53 22.47 4.11 -15.61
N LYS A 54 22.19 4.20 -16.92
CA LYS A 54 23.12 4.73 -17.94
C LYS A 54 23.03 6.25 -18.12
N GLU A 55 22.04 6.93 -17.56
CA GLU A 55 21.87 8.39 -17.70
C GLU A 55 22.21 9.09 -16.38
N GLU A 56 23.48 9.43 -16.19
CA GLU A 56 23.97 10.27 -15.08
C GLU A 56 23.66 11.76 -15.35
N LYS A 57 22.39 12.14 -15.35
CA LYS A 57 21.98 13.55 -15.26
C LYS A 57 21.33 13.81 -13.91
N GLN A 58 21.61 14.98 -13.33
CA GLN A 58 20.92 15.47 -12.12
C GLN A 58 19.42 15.39 -12.36
N GLN A 59 18.74 14.46 -11.66
CA GLN A 59 17.33 14.20 -11.87
C GLN A 59 16.51 14.99 -10.84
N ASP A 60 15.61 15.83 -11.34
CA ASP A 60 14.63 16.54 -10.49
C ASP A 60 13.47 15.64 -10.06
N VAL A 61 13.31 14.49 -10.70
CA VAL A 61 12.25 13.52 -10.42
C VAL A 61 12.87 12.14 -10.17
N PHE A 62 12.53 11.54 -9.05
CA PHE A 62 13.01 10.24 -8.62
C PHE A 62 11.94 9.18 -8.81
N TYR A 63 12.30 8.06 -9.41
CA TYR A 63 11.39 6.94 -9.65
C TYR A 63 11.65 5.83 -8.64
N TRP A 64 10.58 5.16 -8.24
CA TRP A 64 10.69 4.08 -7.27
C TRP A 64 9.68 2.96 -7.52
N SER A 65 9.96 1.81 -6.98
CA SER A 65 9.05 0.68 -6.96
C SER A 65 9.12 -0.05 -5.62
N GLU A 66 8.00 -0.63 -5.21
CA GLU A 66 7.88 -1.46 -4.02
C GLU A 66 6.97 -2.65 -4.34
N GLY A 67 7.45 -3.85 -4.02
CA GLY A 67 6.63 -5.05 -4.01
C GLY A 67 6.20 -5.38 -2.59
N SER A 68 5.00 -5.92 -2.42
CA SER A 68 4.52 -6.39 -1.13
C SER A 68 3.82 -7.73 -1.24
N ILE A 69 4.08 -8.59 -0.27
CA ILE A 69 3.39 -9.85 -0.06
C ILE A 69 2.92 -9.85 1.39
N ALA A 70 1.62 -10.08 1.60
CA ALA A 70 1.06 -10.20 2.93
C ALA A 70 0.23 -11.48 3.01
N VAL A 71 0.34 -12.18 4.12
CA VAL A 71 -0.47 -13.36 4.43
C VAL A 71 -1.13 -13.15 5.78
N GLY A 72 -2.38 -13.54 5.89
CA GLY A 72 -3.15 -13.37 7.12
C GLY A 72 -4.17 -14.50 7.30
N ARG A 73 -4.63 -14.64 8.52
CA ARG A 73 -5.73 -15.54 8.88
C ARG A 73 -6.66 -14.83 9.85
N VAL A 74 -7.94 -14.88 9.57
CA VAL A 74 -8.99 -14.45 10.49
C VAL A 74 -9.64 -15.72 11.05
N GLY A 75 -9.72 -15.83 12.37
CA GLY A 75 -10.34 -16.98 13.04
C GLY A 75 -11.83 -17.04 12.78
N GLU A 76 -12.39 -18.21 13.00
CA GLU A 76 -13.83 -18.46 12.98
C GLU A 76 -14.52 -17.79 14.16
N THR A 77 -15.74 -17.34 13.95
CA THR A 77 -16.64 -16.80 14.98
C THR A 77 -18.00 -17.47 14.85
N ASN A 78 -18.90 -17.24 15.80
CA ASN A 78 -20.28 -17.79 15.78
C ASN A 78 -21.10 -17.32 14.55
N VAL A 79 -20.63 -16.28 13.83
CA VAL A 79 -21.35 -15.65 12.70
C VAL A 79 -20.49 -15.53 11.42
N SER A 80 -19.26 -16.04 11.45
CA SER A 80 -18.33 -15.90 10.31
C SER A 80 -17.37 -17.07 10.28
N SER A 81 -17.25 -17.71 9.14
CA SER A 81 -16.23 -18.72 8.87
C SER A 81 -14.82 -18.12 8.90
N PHE A 82 -13.82 -18.96 9.16
CA PHE A 82 -12.44 -18.54 9.07
C PHE A 82 -12.08 -18.03 7.65
N LYS A 83 -11.08 -17.17 7.57
CA LYS A 83 -10.56 -16.66 6.30
C LYS A 83 -9.05 -16.79 6.25
N LYS A 84 -8.53 -17.26 5.13
CA LYS A 84 -7.10 -17.15 4.79
C LYS A 84 -6.97 -16.06 3.74
N ILE A 85 -6.07 -15.14 3.96
CA ILE A 85 -5.90 -13.96 3.10
C ILE A 85 -4.47 -13.98 2.59
N LYS A 86 -4.31 -13.87 1.28
CA LYS A 86 -3.03 -13.61 0.62
C LYS A 86 -3.16 -12.36 -0.23
N THR A 87 -2.23 -11.42 -0.05
CA THR A 87 -2.17 -10.19 -0.83
C THR A 87 -0.81 -10.09 -1.50
N ASP A 88 -0.78 -10.00 -2.80
CA ASP A 88 0.40 -9.71 -3.61
C ASP A 88 0.20 -8.34 -4.28
N ALA A 89 1.21 -7.46 -4.25
CA ALA A 89 1.09 -6.18 -4.93
C ALA A 89 2.41 -5.58 -5.40
N ILE A 90 2.32 -4.73 -6.43
CA ILE A 90 3.39 -3.87 -6.92
C ILE A 90 2.90 -2.42 -6.90
N THR A 91 3.76 -1.54 -6.39
CA THR A 91 3.60 -0.10 -6.47
C THR A 91 4.76 0.48 -7.26
N VAL A 92 4.47 1.40 -8.17
CA VAL A 92 5.45 2.21 -8.87
C VAL A 92 5.11 3.67 -8.66
N GLY A 93 6.12 4.52 -8.50
CA GLY A 93 5.87 5.93 -8.23
C GLY A 93 6.99 6.82 -8.71
N ALA A 94 6.69 8.11 -8.68
CA ALA A 94 7.62 9.18 -8.98
C ALA A 94 7.42 10.32 -7.98
N ASP A 95 8.51 10.91 -7.52
CA ASP A 95 8.50 12.02 -6.57
C ASP A 95 9.60 13.04 -6.85
N LYS A 96 9.44 14.21 -6.28
CA LYS A 96 10.40 15.30 -6.34
C LYS A 96 10.38 16.13 -5.07
N PHE A 97 11.49 16.84 -4.84
CA PHE A 97 11.50 17.88 -3.83
C PHE A 97 10.69 19.11 -4.27
N THR A 98 10.09 19.76 -3.28
CA THR A 98 9.46 21.07 -3.44
C THR A 98 10.43 22.18 -3.04
N ARG A 99 10.12 23.45 -3.38
CA ARG A 99 10.97 24.62 -3.04
C ARG A 99 11.21 24.77 -1.54
N ASN A 100 10.32 24.26 -0.69
CA ASN A 100 10.38 24.39 0.77
C ASN A 100 10.91 23.10 1.43
N ASN A 101 11.85 22.39 0.81
CA ASN A 101 12.39 21.13 1.30
C ASN A 101 11.33 20.05 1.58
N GLY A 102 10.12 20.22 1.10
CA GLY A 102 9.09 19.21 1.13
C GLY A 102 9.28 18.19 0.01
N ILE A 103 8.45 17.17 0.02
CA ILE A 103 8.42 16.08 -0.97
C ILE A 103 7.00 15.98 -1.51
N ARG A 104 6.86 15.70 -2.80
CA ARG A 104 5.58 15.43 -3.41
C ARG A 104 5.70 14.38 -4.50
N GLY A 105 4.76 13.44 -4.55
CA GLY A 105 4.81 12.37 -5.52
C GLY A 105 3.45 11.79 -5.87
N LEU A 106 3.48 10.94 -6.89
CA LEU A 106 2.38 10.11 -7.34
C LEU A 106 2.82 8.65 -7.36
N ALA A 107 1.94 7.74 -7.02
CA ALA A 107 2.15 6.31 -7.11
C ALA A 107 0.94 5.59 -7.69
N PHE A 108 1.20 4.56 -8.48
CA PHE A 108 0.22 3.62 -8.95
C PHE A 108 0.50 2.26 -8.32
N ARG A 109 -0.54 1.63 -7.77
CA ARG A 109 -0.48 0.31 -7.15
C ARG A 109 -1.45 -0.64 -7.85
N PHE A 110 -0.95 -1.79 -8.24
CA PHE A 110 -1.74 -2.96 -8.59
C PHE A 110 -1.60 -3.99 -7.47
N GLY A 111 -2.73 -4.50 -6.96
CA GLY A 111 -2.77 -5.53 -5.93
C GLY A 111 -3.74 -6.64 -6.28
N LYS A 112 -3.40 -7.87 -5.93
CA LYS A 112 -4.28 -9.03 -5.97
C LYS A 112 -4.47 -9.56 -4.55
N ASN A 113 -5.72 -9.77 -4.15
CA ASN A 113 -6.08 -10.41 -2.89
C ASN A 113 -6.78 -11.73 -3.21
N ASP A 114 -6.27 -12.81 -2.68
CA ASP A 114 -6.89 -14.14 -2.68
C ASP A 114 -7.40 -14.42 -1.26
N ILE A 115 -8.68 -14.68 -1.11
CA ILE A 115 -9.32 -14.91 0.18
C ILE A 115 -10.10 -16.22 0.15
N ASP A 116 -9.57 -17.25 0.78
CA ASP A 116 -10.30 -18.50 1.03
C ASP A 116 -11.23 -18.33 2.25
N VAL A 117 -12.48 -18.76 2.13
CA VAL A 117 -13.50 -18.63 3.19
C VAL A 117 -14.03 -19.99 3.59
N GLY A 118 -13.84 -20.37 4.85
CA GLY A 118 -14.29 -21.62 5.39
C GLY A 118 -13.59 -22.84 4.78
N SER A 119 -14.13 -24.03 5.05
CA SER A 119 -13.63 -25.32 4.55
C SER A 119 -14.36 -25.82 3.31
N ALA A 120 -15.47 -25.19 2.93
CA ALA A 120 -16.30 -25.63 1.81
C ALA A 120 -15.72 -25.26 0.43
N GLY A 121 -14.67 -24.42 0.37
CA GLY A 121 -14.02 -24.01 -0.86
C GLY A 121 -14.58 -22.71 -1.46
N SER A 122 -15.30 -21.91 -0.68
CA SER A 122 -15.67 -20.55 -1.08
C SER A 122 -14.42 -19.67 -1.16
N ASN A 123 -14.40 -18.78 -2.16
CA ASN A 123 -13.23 -17.95 -2.46
C ASN A 123 -13.67 -16.56 -2.96
N LEU A 124 -12.84 -15.56 -2.67
CA LEU A 124 -12.98 -14.18 -3.13
C LEU A 124 -11.62 -13.69 -3.66
N ASP A 125 -11.51 -13.59 -4.96
CA ASP A 125 -10.36 -13.03 -5.66
C ASP A 125 -10.62 -11.57 -6.02
N THR A 126 -9.76 -10.65 -5.59
CA THR A 126 -9.94 -9.22 -5.87
C THR A 126 -8.69 -8.61 -6.47
N ASN A 127 -8.82 -8.03 -7.66
CA ASN A 127 -7.84 -7.14 -8.25
C ASN A 127 -8.12 -5.69 -7.86
N THR A 128 -7.08 -4.97 -7.45
CA THR A 128 -7.18 -3.56 -7.03
C THR A 128 -6.21 -2.70 -7.84
N TYR A 129 -6.67 -1.55 -8.28
CA TYR A 129 -5.89 -0.54 -8.99
C TYR A 129 -6.05 0.79 -8.27
N ASN A 130 -4.96 1.35 -7.78
CA ASN A 130 -4.97 2.57 -6.97
C ASN A 130 -4.03 3.61 -7.54
N LEU A 131 -4.51 4.86 -7.61
CA LEU A 131 -3.69 6.03 -7.88
C LEU A 131 -3.61 6.85 -6.57
N THR A 132 -2.40 7.14 -6.14
CA THR A 132 -2.11 7.79 -4.86
C THR A 132 -1.24 9.02 -5.07
N HIS A 133 -1.69 10.17 -4.58
CA HIS A 133 -0.88 11.38 -4.41
C HIS A 133 -0.40 11.43 -2.96
N TYR A 134 0.86 11.80 -2.76
CA TYR A 134 1.43 11.95 -1.42
C TYR A 134 2.35 13.16 -1.32
N THR A 135 2.37 13.75 -0.14
CA THR A 135 3.27 14.87 0.17
C THR A 135 3.86 14.71 1.56
N SER A 136 5.01 15.33 1.76
CA SER A 136 5.60 15.59 3.06
C SER A 136 6.06 17.04 3.11
N SER A 137 5.58 17.80 4.06
CA SER A 137 5.94 19.20 4.23
C SER A 137 6.55 19.42 5.61
N PRO A 138 7.71 20.09 5.72
CA PRO A 138 8.22 20.54 6.99
C PRO A 138 7.29 21.60 7.61
N ILE A 139 7.17 21.61 8.93
CA ILE A 139 6.42 22.58 9.73
C ILE A 139 7.42 23.25 10.65
N GLU A 140 7.48 24.60 10.60
CA GLU A 140 8.33 25.46 11.45
C GLU A 140 9.85 25.21 11.30
N ASP A 141 10.30 23.98 11.43
CA ASP A 141 11.70 23.56 11.32
C ASP A 141 11.82 22.21 10.57
N ASP A 142 13.06 21.80 10.29
CA ASP A 142 13.36 20.55 9.57
C ASP A 142 13.16 19.28 10.43
N THR A 143 12.63 19.39 11.64
CA THR A 143 12.38 18.24 12.53
C THR A 143 10.92 17.80 12.50
N LYS A 144 9.99 18.72 12.29
CA LYS A 144 8.55 18.45 12.29
C LYS A 144 8.00 18.38 10.88
N PHE A 145 7.21 17.36 10.63
CA PHE A 145 6.64 17.10 9.29
C PHE A 145 5.17 16.75 9.36
N ILE A 146 4.44 17.22 8.35
CA ILE A 146 3.12 16.72 8.01
C ILE A 146 3.20 15.92 6.73
N ASP A 147 2.87 14.62 6.83
CA ASP A 147 2.73 13.73 5.69
C ASP A 147 1.25 13.61 5.34
N THR A 148 0.91 13.81 4.08
CA THR A 148 -0.45 13.60 3.59
C THR A 148 -0.44 12.61 2.44
N VAL A 149 -1.42 11.73 2.43
CA VAL A 149 -1.66 10.75 1.37
C VAL A 149 -3.12 10.84 0.98
N PHE A 150 -3.40 10.90 -0.30
CA PHE A 150 -4.75 10.86 -0.85
C PHE A 150 -4.76 9.94 -2.06
N GLY A 151 -5.76 9.06 -2.14
CA GLY A 151 -5.85 8.13 -3.25
C GLY A 151 -7.27 7.74 -3.62
N VAL A 152 -7.37 7.27 -4.85
CA VAL A 152 -8.59 6.70 -5.42
C VAL A 152 -8.26 5.34 -6.03
N GLY A 153 -9.23 4.45 -6.09
CA GLY A 153 -9.03 3.14 -6.67
C GLY A 153 -10.30 2.47 -7.15
N VAL A 154 -10.09 1.40 -7.91
CA VAL A 154 -11.15 0.50 -8.35
C VAL A 154 -10.82 -0.93 -7.93
N LEU A 155 -11.86 -1.73 -7.69
CA LEU A 155 -11.78 -3.10 -7.28
C LEU A 155 -12.63 -3.94 -8.24
N ASN A 156 -12.07 -5.06 -8.69
CA ASN A 156 -12.79 -6.07 -9.46
C ASN A 156 -12.62 -7.39 -8.72
N SER A 157 -13.73 -7.98 -8.31
CA SER A 157 -13.76 -9.20 -7.49
C SER A 157 -14.50 -10.31 -8.20
N ASP A 158 -13.88 -11.48 -8.24
CA ASP A 158 -14.48 -12.75 -8.62
C ASP A 158 -14.85 -13.50 -7.35
N ILE A 159 -16.09 -13.95 -7.27
CA ILE A 159 -16.67 -14.60 -6.09
C ILE A 159 -17.07 -16.02 -6.45
N LEU A 160 -16.62 -16.98 -5.67
CA LEU A 160 -17.09 -18.35 -5.66
C LEU A 160 -17.72 -18.64 -4.30
N SER A 161 -19.01 -18.85 -4.26
CA SER A 161 -19.76 -19.30 -3.08
C SER A 161 -20.03 -20.79 -3.17
N VAL A 162 -19.75 -21.52 -2.11
CA VAL A 162 -20.08 -22.95 -1.97
C VAL A 162 -20.99 -23.13 -0.78
N LEU A 163 -22.23 -23.54 -0.99
CA LEU A 163 -23.25 -23.79 0.02
C LEU A 163 -23.86 -25.17 -0.21
N ASP A 164 -23.78 -26.04 0.80
CA ASP A 164 -24.32 -27.42 0.74
C ASP A 164 -23.86 -28.23 -0.49
N GLY A 165 -22.61 -27.98 -0.94
CA GLY A 165 -22.03 -28.63 -2.13
C GLY A 165 -22.38 -27.96 -3.46
N GLU A 166 -23.35 -27.06 -3.49
CA GLU A 166 -23.72 -26.27 -4.66
C GLU A 166 -22.78 -25.07 -4.83
N ARG A 167 -22.44 -24.77 -6.07
CA ARG A 167 -21.52 -23.68 -6.45
C ARG A 167 -22.25 -22.54 -7.14
N SER A 168 -22.02 -21.34 -6.65
CA SER A 168 -22.50 -20.10 -7.24
C SER A 168 -21.32 -19.18 -7.52
N THR A 169 -21.35 -18.49 -8.66
CA THR A 169 -20.29 -17.54 -9.04
C THR A 169 -20.87 -16.16 -9.27
N ALA A 170 -20.07 -15.13 -9.04
CA ALA A 170 -20.42 -13.74 -9.32
C ALA A 170 -19.19 -12.90 -9.56
N GLU A 171 -19.40 -11.76 -10.23
CA GLU A 171 -18.42 -10.68 -10.31
C GLU A 171 -18.94 -9.47 -9.56
N ARG A 172 -18.07 -8.78 -8.81
CA ARG A 172 -18.42 -7.57 -8.09
C ARG A 172 -17.38 -6.49 -8.29
N ASN A 173 -17.84 -5.34 -8.76
CA ASN A 173 -16.99 -4.16 -8.92
C ASN A 173 -17.18 -3.20 -7.76
N GLY A 174 -16.11 -2.42 -7.47
CA GLY A 174 -16.14 -1.41 -6.45
C GLY A 174 -15.22 -0.24 -6.76
N LYS A 175 -15.43 0.85 -6.02
CA LYS A 175 -14.59 2.05 -6.06
C LYS A 175 -14.20 2.43 -4.65
N GLN A 176 -13.02 3.00 -4.50
CA GLN A 176 -12.56 3.46 -3.18
C GLN A 176 -11.92 4.84 -3.26
N ILE A 177 -12.05 5.58 -2.18
CA ILE A 177 -11.34 6.82 -1.91
C ILE A 177 -10.72 6.70 -0.51
N TYR A 178 -9.52 7.18 -0.35
CA TYR A 178 -8.83 7.11 0.94
C TYR A 178 -7.86 8.24 1.13
N GLY A 179 -7.56 8.54 2.38
CA GLY A 179 -6.59 9.56 2.75
C GLY A 179 -5.99 9.30 4.12
N THR A 180 -4.79 9.81 4.30
CA THR A 180 -4.04 9.76 5.56
C THR A 180 -3.42 11.11 5.83
N ILE A 181 -3.47 11.55 7.07
CA ILE A 181 -2.69 12.66 7.58
C ILE A 181 -1.86 12.12 8.74
N LYS A 182 -0.55 12.35 8.70
CA LYS A 182 0.39 11.96 9.73
C LYS A 182 1.27 13.14 10.14
N LEU A 183 1.19 13.49 11.41
CA LEU A 183 2.10 14.43 12.07
C LEU A 183 3.22 13.65 12.72
N LYS A 184 4.44 14.13 12.64
CA LYS A 184 5.60 13.56 13.32
C LYS A 184 6.64 14.61 13.64
N ASP A 185 7.42 14.33 14.69
CA ASP A 185 8.57 15.11 15.12
C ASP A 185 9.79 14.18 15.17
N GLU A 186 10.95 14.61 14.67
CA GLU A 186 12.19 13.83 14.68
C GLU A 186 13.16 14.46 15.71
N ILE A 187 13.02 14.08 16.97
CA ILE A 187 13.79 14.60 18.11
C ILE A 187 15.13 13.86 18.18
N LYS A 188 16.22 14.52 17.81
CA LYS A 188 17.57 13.96 17.88
C LYS A 188 18.19 14.24 19.25
N LYS A 189 18.62 13.17 19.93
CA LYS A 189 19.35 13.25 21.21
C LYS A 189 20.56 12.30 21.16
N ASN A 190 21.75 12.85 20.98
CA ASN A 190 22.98 12.09 20.70
C ASN A 190 22.80 11.19 19.46
N ASN A 191 23.02 9.89 19.61
CA ASN A 191 22.85 8.89 18.54
C ASN A 191 21.41 8.35 18.44
N LEU A 192 20.51 8.80 19.32
CA LEU A 192 19.12 8.34 19.35
C LEU A 192 18.21 9.37 18.71
N ILE A 193 17.40 8.94 17.73
CA ILE A 193 16.32 9.73 17.17
C ILE A 193 14.99 9.15 17.65
N LEU A 194 14.24 9.95 18.42
CA LEU A 194 12.88 9.64 18.84
C LEU A 194 11.90 10.28 17.86
N ILE A 195 10.93 9.50 17.41
CA ILE A 195 9.95 9.94 16.40
C ILE A 195 8.52 9.70 16.94
N PRO A 196 8.02 10.60 17.80
CA PRO A 196 6.59 10.61 18.12
C PRO A 196 5.80 10.94 16.88
N SER A 197 4.65 10.29 16.69
CA SER A 197 3.76 10.56 15.57
C SER A 197 2.30 10.29 15.91
N ALA A 198 1.42 11.09 15.30
CA ALA A 198 -0.03 10.93 15.30
C ALA A 198 -0.50 10.78 13.86
N GLN A 199 -1.39 9.82 13.59
CA GLN A 199 -1.88 9.51 12.25
C GLN A 199 -3.39 9.28 12.29
N ILE A 200 -4.08 9.80 11.28
CA ILE A 200 -5.50 9.54 11.01
C ILE A 200 -5.62 9.01 9.60
N ASP A 201 -6.28 7.87 9.47
CA ASP A 201 -6.58 7.22 8.20
C ASP A 201 -8.10 7.21 8.00
N LEU A 202 -8.55 7.66 6.85
CA LEU A 202 -9.94 7.67 6.44
C LEU A 202 -10.07 6.96 5.10
N GLY A 203 -11.16 6.20 4.94
CA GLY A 203 -11.44 5.54 3.69
C GLY A 203 -12.92 5.24 3.51
N TYR A 204 -13.34 5.22 2.26
CA TYR A 204 -14.68 4.82 1.85
C TYR A 204 -14.58 3.93 0.63
N THR A 205 -15.18 2.75 0.71
CA THR A 205 -15.29 1.80 -0.40
C THR A 205 -16.77 1.59 -0.72
N LEU A 206 -17.14 1.83 -1.96
CA LEU A 206 -18.46 1.54 -2.51
C LEU A 206 -18.37 0.28 -3.36
N LEU A 207 -19.03 -0.77 -2.94
CA LEU A 207 -19.18 -2.01 -3.68
C LEU A 207 -20.53 -2.00 -4.39
N ASN A 208 -20.53 -2.33 -5.68
CA ASN A 208 -21.76 -2.41 -6.47
C ASN A 208 -22.62 -3.59 -6.01
N ASP A 209 -23.88 -3.56 -6.39
CA ASP A 209 -24.76 -4.72 -6.33
C ASP A 209 -24.27 -5.81 -7.28
N TYR A 210 -24.58 -7.05 -6.96
CA TYR A 210 -24.31 -8.21 -7.81
C TYR A 210 -25.34 -9.30 -7.57
N GLN A 211 -25.42 -10.23 -8.50
CA GLN A 211 -26.23 -11.41 -8.42
C GLN A 211 -25.37 -12.62 -8.74
N GLU A 212 -25.46 -13.63 -7.91
CA GLU A 212 -24.82 -14.92 -8.14
C GLU A 212 -25.51 -15.67 -9.28
N SER A 213 -24.76 -16.52 -9.98
CA SER A 213 -25.27 -17.52 -10.91
C SER A 213 -25.22 -18.89 -10.25
N GLY A 214 -26.14 -19.77 -10.55
CA GLY A 214 -26.24 -21.12 -9.98
C GLY A 214 -27.63 -21.41 -9.37
N ASN A 215 -27.79 -22.61 -8.84
CA ASN A 215 -29.08 -23.06 -8.30
C ASN A 215 -29.48 -22.38 -7.02
N THR A 216 -28.48 -21.92 -6.22
CA THR A 216 -28.65 -21.24 -4.93
C THR A 216 -28.34 -19.74 -5.03
N ALA A 217 -28.49 -19.16 -6.24
CA ALA A 217 -28.09 -17.80 -6.56
C ALA A 217 -28.77 -16.75 -5.66
N MET A 218 -27.97 -15.93 -4.98
CA MET A 218 -28.41 -14.82 -4.15
C MET A 218 -28.16 -13.48 -4.82
N LYS A 219 -28.95 -12.48 -4.46
CA LYS A 219 -28.80 -11.10 -4.93
C LYS A 219 -28.34 -10.22 -3.78
N PHE A 220 -27.26 -9.50 -4.00
CA PHE A 220 -26.67 -8.58 -3.04
C PHE A 220 -26.80 -7.13 -3.48
N LYS A 221 -27.19 -6.26 -2.58
CA LYS A 221 -27.34 -4.83 -2.85
C LYS A 221 -25.99 -4.12 -2.77
N LYS A 222 -25.93 -2.88 -3.26
CA LYS A 222 -24.82 -1.96 -3.07
C LYS A 222 -24.46 -1.84 -1.59
N GLN A 223 -23.17 -1.74 -1.31
CA GLN A 223 -22.64 -1.69 0.06
C GLN A 223 -21.57 -0.60 0.17
N GLY A 224 -21.74 0.31 1.13
CA GLY A 224 -20.73 1.30 1.49
C GLY A 224 -19.98 0.85 2.74
N ILE A 225 -18.64 0.82 2.68
CA ILE A 225 -17.77 0.46 3.79
C ILE A 225 -16.94 1.68 4.16
N GLN A 226 -17.06 2.14 5.40
CA GLN A 226 -16.24 3.21 5.96
C GLN A 226 -15.10 2.62 6.78
N SER A 227 -13.90 3.13 6.57
CA SER A 227 -12.72 2.83 7.38
C SER A 227 -12.24 4.10 8.07
N ARG A 228 -12.09 4.06 9.38
CA ARG A 228 -11.57 5.16 10.20
C ARG A 228 -10.60 4.59 11.20
N ASN A 229 -9.38 5.08 11.20
CA ASN A 229 -8.35 4.62 12.11
C ASN A 229 -7.54 5.82 12.63
N ALA A 230 -7.23 5.82 13.91
CA ALA A 230 -6.34 6.79 14.53
C ALA A 230 -5.22 6.05 15.26
N ARG A 231 -3.99 6.47 15.05
CA ARG A 231 -2.79 5.84 15.61
C ARG A 231 -1.90 6.88 16.28
N LEU A 232 -1.44 6.56 17.49
CA LEU A 232 -0.35 7.27 18.15
C LEU A 232 0.83 6.31 18.25
N SER A 233 2.03 6.75 17.93
CA SER A 233 3.21 5.91 17.99
C SER A 233 4.47 6.70 18.34
N ILE A 234 5.44 6.02 18.94
CA ILE A 234 6.78 6.52 19.16
C ILE A 234 7.73 5.48 18.56
N ALA A 235 8.58 5.91 17.63
CA ALA A 235 9.66 5.08 17.12
C ALA A 235 10.99 5.61 17.68
N ALA A 236 11.90 4.69 18.01
CA ALA A 236 13.27 5.00 18.38
C ALA A 236 14.20 4.45 17.29
N VAL A 237 15.13 5.25 16.82
CA VAL A 237 16.14 4.87 15.84
C VAL A 237 17.49 5.20 16.41
N ASP A 238 18.35 4.19 16.56
CA ASP A 238 19.75 4.37 16.94
C ASP A 238 20.62 4.50 15.69
N GLU A 239 21.38 5.58 15.56
CA GLU A 239 22.38 5.79 14.53
C GLU A 239 23.72 5.21 15.01
N LEU A 240 23.91 3.91 14.87
CA LEU A 240 25.21 3.30 15.13
C LEU A 240 26.24 3.82 14.11
N GLU A 241 27.40 4.28 14.59
CA GLU A 241 28.50 4.87 13.79
C GLU A 241 28.97 4.03 12.58
N ASN A 242 28.58 2.77 12.50
CA ASN A 242 29.03 1.83 11.45
C ASN A 242 27.95 1.38 10.45
N ASN A 243 26.82 2.04 10.35
CA ASN A 243 25.79 1.78 9.31
C ASN A 243 25.31 0.31 9.14
N LYS A 244 25.69 -0.62 10.03
CA LYS A 244 25.42 -2.06 9.82
C LYS A 244 24.12 -2.57 10.42
N TYR A 245 23.54 -1.92 11.45
CA TYR A 245 22.29 -2.39 12.06
C TYR A 245 21.43 -1.19 12.51
N LYS A 246 20.18 -1.14 12.04
CA LYS A 246 19.15 -0.24 12.54
C LYS A 246 18.13 -1.07 13.29
N ILE A 247 18.08 -0.93 14.63
CA ILE A 247 17.03 -1.53 15.45
C ILE A 247 15.77 -0.66 15.32
N ARG A 248 14.63 -1.30 15.06
CA ARG A 248 13.31 -0.66 14.96
C ARG A 248 12.48 -1.06 16.15
#